data_703441169bd56d7b52c4fed67f1b0178
#
_entry.id   703441169bd56d7b52c4fed67f1b0178
#
_cell.length_a   1.000
_cell.length_b   1.000
_cell.length_c   1.000
_cell.angle_alpha   90.00
_cell.angle_beta   90.00
_cell.angle_gamma   90.00
#
_symmetry.space_group_name_H-M   'P 1'
#
loop_
_entity.id
_entity.type
_entity.pdbx_description
1 polymer ?
#
loop_
_entity_poly.entity_id
_entity_poly.type
_entity_poly.pdbx_seq_one_letter_code
_entity_poly.pdbx_strand_id
1 'polypeptide(L)'
;MRPSQRELGTLVFLLIISVCVSMPAFAFENEPDGFRGIKWGTNISELPDMSLSEDYGNSKFYLRKGEKLKIGDADIDRIGYGFYKGLFYSVGIMYNGSLNFKKLKAIFVEQYGQAQQQKQFGEHYSWLGETVKIAVRYNEIAKSGDIWYVFKPLEKEQEKDDEQKAKKGAKDL
;
A
#
# COMPACT_ATOMS: atom_id res chain seq x y z
N MET A 1 17.54 26.75 57.21
CA MET A 1 16.24 27.03 56.57
C MET A 1 15.80 25.77 55.80
N ARG A 2 14.72 25.15 56.17
CA ARG A 2 14.19 23.98 55.45
C ARG A 2 13.25 24.49 54.34
N PRO A 3 13.39 24.05 53.10
CA PRO A 3 12.46 24.48 52.03
C PRO A 3 11.05 24.00 52.33
N SER A 4 10.07 24.85 52.01
CA SER A 4 8.67 24.59 52.33
C SER A 4 8.14 23.41 51.44
N GLN A 5 7.26 22.63 52.01
CA GLN A 5 6.62 21.45 51.33
C GLN A 5 5.91 21.82 50.02
N ARG A 6 5.59 23.09 49.81
CA ARG A 6 4.94 23.59 48.57
C ARG A 6 5.90 23.68 47.37
N GLU A 7 7.18 23.95 47.62
CA GLU A 7 8.18 24.06 46.52
C GLU A 7 8.60 22.67 46.00
N LEU A 8 8.58 21.65 46.86
CA LEU A 8 8.90 20.29 46.46
C LEU A 8 7.85 19.68 45.52
N GLY A 9 6.57 20.01 45.72
CA GLY A 9 5.46 19.57 44.86
C GLY A 9 5.50 20.13 43.45
N THR A 10 5.95 21.40 43.31
CA THR A 10 6.03 22.06 42.00
C THR A 10 7.20 21.57 41.17
N LEU A 11 8.33 21.21 41.81
CA LEU A 11 9.50 20.64 41.14
C LEU A 11 9.26 19.21 40.66
N VAL A 12 8.48 18.40 41.39
CA VAL A 12 8.10 17.03 40.98
C VAL A 12 7.12 17.04 39.83
N PHE A 13 6.20 18.03 39.77
CA PHE A 13 5.23 18.16 38.68
C PHE A 13 5.87 18.61 37.36
N LEU A 14 6.94 19.39 37.37
CA LEU A 14 7.68 19.83 36.20
C LEU A 14 8.57 18.73 35.59
N LEU A 15 8.92 17.70 36.37
CA LEU A 15 9.78 16.60 35.88
C LEU A 15 9.00 15.49 35.12
N ILE A 16 7.68 15.49 35.16
CA ILE A 16 6.84 14.44 34.53
C ILE A 16 6.47 14.76 33.08
N ILE A 17 6.72 15.98 32.60
CA ILE A 17 6.23 16.43 31.26
C ILE A 17 7.25 16.18 30.12
N SER A 18 8.41 15.58 30.34
CA SER A 18 9.46 15.44 29.32
C SER A 18 9.80 14.02 28.90
N VAL A 19 8.83 13.09 28.93
CA VAL A 19 8.96 11.85 28.17
C VAL A 19 8.03 11.93 26.96
N CYS A 20 8.38 12.80 26.00
CA CYS A 20 7.93 12.59 24.63
C CYS A 20 8.53 11.27 24.15
N VAL A 21 7.76 10.18 24.28
CA VAL A 21 8.03 8.94 23.57
C VAL A 21 7.87 9.27 22.09
N SER A 22 8.97 9.64 21.44
CA SER A 22 9.03 9.67 19.99
C SER A 22 8.87 8.23 19.52
N MET A 23 7.63 7.82 19.25
CA MET A 23 7.39 6.60 18.49
C MET A 23 8.11 6.79 17.15
N PRO A 24 8.93 5.82 16.71
CA PRO A 24 9.48 5.88 15.38
C PRO A 24 8.28 5.93 14.42
N ALA A 25 8.04 7.10 13.83
CA ALA A 25 7.16 7.20 12.68
C ALA A 25 7.88 6.41 11.59
N PHE A 26 7.32 5.26 11.20
CA PHE A 26 7.75 4.60 9.96
C PHE A 26 7.36 5.55 8.83
N ALA A 27 8.32 6.40 8.44
CA ALA A 27 8.10 7.31 7.34
C ALA A 27 8.03 6.50 6.06
N PHE A 28 6.95 6.65 5.31
CA PHE A 28 6.86 6.18 3.93
C PHE A 28 7.69 7.16 3.09
N GLU A 29 8.91 6.74 2.74
CA GLU A 29 9.81 7.53 1.92
C GLU A 29 9.43 7.39 0.45
N ASN A 30 9.66 8.44 -0.36
CA ASN A 30 9.47 8.41 -1.81
C ASN A 30 8.08 7.86 -2.25
N GLU A 31 7.01 8.33 -1.62
CA GLU A 31 5.64 7.92 -1.99
C GLU A 31 5.41 8.12 -3.50
N PRO A 32 5.03 7.07 -4.27
CA PRO A 32 4.99 7.14 -5.72
C PRO A 32 3.77 7.92 -6.23
N ASP A 33 3.96 8.80 -7.21
CA ASP A 33 2.89 9.51 -7.92
C ASP A 33 2.24 8.68 -9.05
N GLY A 34 2.66 7.43 -9.21
CA GLY A 34 2.20 6.49 -10.23
C GLY A 34 3.02 5.20 -10.26
N PHE A 35 2.90 4.44 -11.35
CA PHE A 35 3.67 3.23 -11.56
C PHE A 35 4.17 3.14 -13.01
N ARG A 36 5.48 2.92 -13.19
CA ARG A 36 6.15 2.76 -14.50
C ARG A 36 5.78 3.83 -15.52
N GLY A 37 5.80 5.09 -15.09
CA GLY A 37 5.55 6.27 -15.93
C GLY A 37 4.07 6.60 -16.13
N ILE A 38 3.14 5.82 -15.57
CA ILE A 38 1.71 6.12 -15.58
C ILE A 38 1.34 6.73 -14.23
N LYS A 39 0.84 7.95 -14.22
CA LYS A 39 0.41 8.64 -12.99
C LYS A 39 -0.93 8.11 -12.49
N TRP A 40 -1.13 8.12 -11.18
CA TRP A 40 -2.43 7.81 -10.60
C TRP A 40 -3.50 8.73 -11.16
N GLY A 41 -4.68 8.19 -11.47
CA GLY A 41 -5.79 8.93 -12.07
C GLY A 41 -5.71 9.09 -13.59
N THR A 42 -4.66 8.61 -14.27
CA THR A 42 -4.61 8.61 -15.75
C THR A 42 -5.78 7.83 -16.32
N ASN A 43 -6.44 8.38 -17.34
CA ASN A 43 -7.56 7.71 -18.01
C ASN A 43 -7.06 6.58 -18.92
N ILE A 44 -7.76 5.44 -18.92
CA ILE A 44 -7.42 4.29 -19.76
C ILE A 44 -7.41 4.63 -21.26
N SER A 45 -8.21 5.59 -21.71
CA SER A 45 -8.22 6.05 -23.11
C SER A 45 -6.91 6.68 -23.58
N GLU A 46 -6.05 7.11 -22.66
CA GLU A 46 -4.72 7.67 -22.94
C GLU A 46 -3.64 6.59 -23.10
N LEU A 47 -3.99 5.32 -22.85
CA LEU A 47 -3.04 4.20 -22.77
C LEU A 47 -3.36 3.11 -23.82
N PRO A 48 -2.98 3.33 -25.09
CA PRO A 48 -3.33 2.43 -26.20
C PRO A 48 -2.63 1.07 -26.14
N ASP A 49 -1.60 0.92 -25.32
CA ASP A 49 -0.85 -0.31 -25.10
C ASP A 49 -1.47 -1.25 -24.03
N MET A 50 -2.63 -0.86 -23.46
CA MET A 50 -3.36 -1.65 -22.49
C MET A 50 -4.39 -2.59 -23.14
N SER A 51 -4.45 -3.84 -22.67
CA SER A 51 -5.43 -4.85 -23.10
C SER A 51 -6.26 -5.29 -21.89
N LEU A 52 -7.58 -5.24 -22.01
CA LEU A 52 -8.50 -5.70 -20.96
C LEU A 52 -8.25 -7.17 -20.62
N SER A 53 -8.09 -7.47 -19.36
CA SER A 53 -7.89 -8.82 -18.83
C SER A 53 -9.09 -9.30 -18.02
N GLU A 54 -9.62 -8.43 -17.15
CA GLU A 54 -10.73 -8.76 -16.24
C GLU A 54 -11.69 -7.58 -16.15
N ASP A 55 -13.01 -7.84 -16.18
CA ASP A 55 -14.07 -6.83 -16.12
C ASP A 55 -15.01 -7.12 -14.95
N TYR A 56 -15.02 -6.23 -13.96
CA TYR A 56 -15.91 -6.24 -12.80
C TYR A 56 -16.82 -4.99 -12.80
N GLY A 57 -17.26 -4.55 -13.97
CA GLY A 57 -18.08 -3.37 -14.14
C GLY A 57 -17.29 -2.08 -14.04
N ASN A 58 -17.41 -1.35 -12.91
CA ASN A 58 -16.66 -0.11 -12.71
C ASN A 58 -15.17 -0.36 -12.43
N SER A 59 -14.80 -1.56 -11.97
CA SER A 59 -13.41 -1.96 -11.72
C SER A 59 -12.97 -2.91 -12.84
N LYS A 60 -11.89 -2.56 -13.52
CA LYS A 60 -11.34 -3.34 -14.62
C LYS A 60 -9.84 -3.49 -14.48
N PHE A 61 -9.32 -4.65 -14.86
CA PHE A 61 -7.89 -4.91 -14.88
C PHE A 61 -7.38 -5.08 -16.30
N TYR A 62 -6.21 -4.52 -16.55
CA TYR A 62 -5.55 -4.52 -17.85
C TYR A 62 -4.15 -5.08 -17.75
N LEU A 63 -3.67 -5.65 -18.85
CA LEU A 63 -2.27 -6.01 -19.06
C LEU A 63 -1.65 -5.05 -20.06
N ARG A 64 -0.42 -4.62 -19.81
CA ARG A 64 0.31 -3.74 -20.71
C ARG A 64 1.09 -4.56 -21.73
N LYS A 65 0.97 -4.24 -23.01
CA LYS A 65 1.73 -4.88 -24.09
C LYS A 65 3.22 -4.56 -23.96
N GLY A 66 4.07 -5.59 -24.07
CA GLY A 66 5.52 -5.43 -23.95
C GLY A 66 6.02 -5.15 -22.52
N GLU A 67 5.20 -5.44 -21.49
CA GLU A 67 5.55 -5.24 -20.10
C GLU A 67 6.80 -6.04 -19.68
N LYS A 68 7.77 -5.36 -19.04
CA LYS A 68 8.97 -6.01 -18.50
C LYS A 68 8.63 -6.73 -17.19
N LEU A 69 8.63 -8.06 -17.21
CA LEU A 69 8.33 -8.89 -16.05
C LEU A 69 9.56 -9.06 -15.13
N LYS A 70 10.15 -7.93 -14.71
CA LYS A 70 11.25 -7.85 -13.75
C LYS A 70 11.15 -6.57 -12.90
N ILE A 71 11.56 -6.69 -11.63
CA ILE A 71 11.81 -5.55 -10.73
C ILE A 71 13.21 -5.74 -10.16
N GLY A 72 14.15 -4.86 -10.58
CA GLY A 72 15.55 -5.11 -10.36
C GLY A 72 15.97 -6.43 -11.02
N ASP A 73 16.51 -7.35 -10.22
CA ASP A 73 16.90 -8.71 -10.63
C ASP A 73 15.88 -9.79 -10.18
N ALA A 74 14.74 -9.39 -9.61
CA ALA A 74 13.64 -10.30 -9.28
C ALA A 74 12.75 -10.55 -10.50
N ASP A 75 12.42 -11.82 -10.73
CA ASP A 75 11.49 -12.22 -11.79
C ASP A 75 10.04 -12.07 -11.30
N ILE A 76 9.19 -11.57 -12.19
CA ILE A 76 7.77 -11.31 -11.96
C ILE A 76 6.96 -12.20 -12.92
N ASP A 77 5.88 -12.79 -12.44
CA ASP A 77 5.02 -13.63 -13.28
C ASP A 77 3.98 -12.81 -14.04
N ARG A 78 3.41 -11.79 -13.37
CA ARG A 78 2.35 -10.96 -13.95
C ARG A 78 2.33 -9.58 -13.30
N ILE A 79 2.02 -8.57 -14.09
CA ILE A 79 1.68 -7.21 -13.64
C ILE A 79 0.33 -6.85 -14.22
N GLY A 80 -0.64 -6.59 -13.34
CA GLY A 80 -1.97 -6.13 -13.69
C GLY A 80 -2.17 -4.67 -13.29
N TYR A 81 -2.79 -3.89 -14.14
CA TYR A 81 -3.12 -2.48 -13.94
C TYR A 81 -4.61 -2.33 -13.69
N GLY A 82 -4.98 -1.85 -12.51
CA GLY A 82 -6.37 -1.70 -12.10
C GLY A 82 -6.89 -0.28 -12.36
N PHE A 83 -8.07 -0.21 -12.95
CA PHE A 83 -8.79 1.04 -13.26
C PHE A 83 -10.16 1.01 -12.60
N TYR A 84 -10.52 2.11 -11.96
CA TYR A 84 -11.86 2.34 -11.42
C TYR A 84 -12.52 3.47 -12.19
N LYS A 85 -13.71 3.22 -12.77
CA LYS A 85 -14.40 4.16 -13.68
C LYS A 85 -13.48 4.72 -14.79
N GLY A 86 -12.57 3.88 -15.28
CA GLY A 86 -11.60 4.27 -16.31
C GLY A 86 -10.36 5.01 -15.82
N LEU A 87 -10.22 5.27 -14.52
CA LEU A 87 -9.08 5.97 -13.93
C LEU A 87 -8.12 4.99 -13.24
N PHE A 88 -6.83 5.11 -13.54
CA PHE A 88 -5.77 4.25 -12.98
C PHE A 88 -5.64 4.42 -11.47
N TYR A 89 -5.81 3.34 -10.69
CA TYR A 89 -5.78 3.42 -9.23
C TYR A 89 -5.01 2.31 -8.53
N SER A 90 -4.71 1.21 -9.21
CA SER A 90 -4.03 0.10 -8.54
C SER A 90 -3.12 -0.69 -9.47
N VAL A 91 -2.12 -1.35 -8.88
CA VAL A 91 -1.25 -2.32 -9.55
C VAL A 91 -1.17 -3.58 -8.71
N GLY A 92 -1.43 -4.73 -9.34
CA GLY A 92 -1.21 -6.04 -8.76
C GLY A 92 -0.02 -6.73 -9.44
N ILE A 93 0.96 -7.18 -8.67
CA ILE A 93 2.16 -7.85 -9.15
C ILE A 93 2.21 -9.22 -8.52
N MET A 94 2.30 -10.27 -9.34
CA MET A 94 2.42 -11.65 -8.87
C MET A 94 3.82 -12.16 -9.11
N TYR A 95 4.37 -12.91 -8.14
CA TYR A 95 5.69 -13.51 -8.24
C TYR A 95 5.76 -14.85 -7.50
N ASN A 96 6.73 -15.69 -7.86
CA ASN A 96 6.98 -16.97 -7.24
C ASN A 96 8.40 -17.06 -6.65
N GLY A 97 8.53 -17.89 -5.61
CA GLY A 97 9.81 -18.26 -5.01
C GLY A 97 10.30 -17.32 -3.91
N SER A 98 10.85 -17.91 -2.87
CA SER A 98 11.38 -17.20 -1.71
C SER A 98 12.56 -16.27 -2.04
N LEU A 99 13.34 -16.60 -3.08
CA LEU A 99 14.43 -15.74 -3.52
C LEU A 99 13.92 -14.42 -4.13
N ASN A 100 12.90 -14.49 -5.01
CA ASN A 100 12.25 -13.30 -5.55
C ASN A 100 11.62 -12.45 -4.45
N PHE A 101 10.94 -13.09 -3.48
CA PHE A 101 10.40 -12.38 -2.30
C PHE A 101 11.50 -11.61 -1.55
N LYS A 102 12.64 -12.25 -1.24
CA LYS A 102 13.75 -11.59 -0.52
C LYS A 102 14.31 -10.39 -1.29
N LYS A 103 14.49 -10.53 -2.61
CA LYS A 103 14.95 -9.45 -3.49
C LYS A 103 13.95 -8.30 -3.53
N LEU A 104 12.67 -8.60 -3.77
CA LEU A 104 11.60 -7.59 -3.79
C LEU A 104 11.48 -6.86 -2.47
N LYS A 105 11.44 -7.58 -1.34
CA LYS A 105 11.41 -6.97 -0.02
C LYS A 105 12.58 -6.00 0.20
N ALA A 106 13.80 -6.38 -0.17
CA ALA A 106 14.98 -5.52 -0.04
C ALA A 106 14.86 -4.27 -0.92
N ILE A 107 14.43 -4.40 -2.19
CA ILE A 107 14.21 -3.27 -3.10
C ILE A 107 13.15 -2.32 -2.54
N PHE A 108 12.07 -2.84 -1.97
CA PHE A 108 10.98 -2.02 -1.42
C PHE A 108 11.39 -1.30 -0.14
N VAL A 109 12.17 -1.93 0.73
CA VAL A 109 12.73 -1.28 1.93
C VAL A 109 13.71 -0.16 1.54
N GLU A 110 14.56 -0.40 0.54
CA GLU A 110 15.50 0.61 0.03
C GLU A 110 14.75 1.81 -0.59
N GLN A 111 13.68 1.55 -1.34
CA GLN A 111 12.93 2.59 -2.05
C GLN A 111 12.01 3.38 -1.13
N TYR A 112 11.33 2.70 -0.19
CA TYR A 112 10.20 3.26 0.56
C TYR A 112 10.43 3.34 2.07
N GLY A 113 11.64 2.98 2.53
CA GLY A 113 11.95 2.92 3.96
C GLY A 113 11.43 1.67 4.65
N GLN A 114 11.48 1.66 5.99
CA GLN A 114 11.07 0.51 6.78
C GLN A 114 9.56 0.25 6.70
N ALA A 115 9.18 -1.00 6.44
CA ALA A 115 7.79 -1.43 6.37
C ALA A 115 7.19 -1.69 7.76
N GLN A 116 5.88 -1.53 7.87
CA GLN A 116 5.11 -2.12 8.96
C GLN A 116 4.90 -3.61 8.68
N GLN A 117 5.36 -4.47 9.58
CA GLN A 117 5.16 -5.92 9.46
C GLN A 117 3.96 -6.37 10.28
N GLN A 118 2.98 -7.01 9.64
CA GLN A 118 1.84 -7.63 10.31
C GLN A 118 2.18 -9.07 10.68
N LYS A 119 2.75 -9.27 11.88
CA LYS A 119 3.25 -10.58 12.35
C LYS A 119 2.20 -11.71 12.39
N GLN A 120 0.91 -11.38 12.51
CA GLN A 120 -0.19 -12.37 12.53
C GLN A 120 -0.38 -13.11 11.20
N PHE A 121 0.10 -12.54 10.10
CA PHE A 121 -0.16 -13.05 8.74
C PHE A 121 1.11 -13.53 8.03
N GLY A 122 2.17 -13.85 8.77
CA GLY A 122 3.43 -14.30 8.20
C GLY A 122 4.21 -13.17 7.53
N GLU A 123 4.67 -13.40 6.31
CA GLU A 123 5.45 -12.42 5.52
C GLU A 123 4.53 -11.39 4.84
N HIS A 124 3.98 -10.48 5.65
CA HIS A 124 3.15 -9.38 5.19
C HIS A 124 3.73 -8.04 5.64
N TYR A 125 4.12 -7.22 4.68
CA TYR A 125 4.76 -5.92 4.84
C TYR A 125 3.92 -4.84 4.18
N SER A 126 3.78 -3.67 4.84
CA SER A 126 3.00 -2.57 4.29
C SER A 126 3.68 -1.21 4.51
N TRP A 127 3.48 -0.32 3.55
CA TRP A 127 3.83 1.09 3.58
C TRP A 127 2.54 1.88 3.40
N LEU A 128 2.23 2.75 4.35
CA LEU A 128 1.00 3.54 4.38
C LEU A 128 1.35 5.01 4.23
N GLY A 129 1.29 5.51 2.99
CA GLY A 129 1.51 6.90 2.65
C GLY A 129 0.28 7.78 2.82
N GLU A 130 0.38 9.03 2.42
CA GLU A 130 -0.73 9.96 2.42
C GLU A 130 -1.78 9.59 1.37
N THR A 131 -1.35 9.33 0.15
CA THR A 131 -2.21 9.05 -1.02
C THR A 131 -2.11 7.61 -1.53
N VAL A 132 -1.01 6.89 -1.25
CA VAL A 132 -0.79 5.52 -1.72
C VAL A 132 -0.57 4.58 -0.55
N LYS A 133 -1.06 3.37 -0.67
CA LYS A 133 -0.63 2.24 0.16
C LYS A 133 0.04 1.17 -0.70
N ILE A 134 1.07 0.54 -0.15
CA ILE A 134 1.76 -0.59 -0.77
C ILE A 134 1.72 -1.75 0.21
N ALA A 135 1.47 -2.97 -0.31
CA ALA A 135 1.57 -4.20 0.45
C ALA A 135 2.42 -5.22 -0.31
N VAL A 136 3.33 -5.88 0.38
CA VAL A 136 4.13 -7.02 -0.12
C VAL A 136 3.79 -8.23 0.73
N ARG A 137 3.30 -9.30 0.12
CA ARG A 137 2.89 -10.52 0.81
C ARG A 137 3.60 -11.73 0.21
N TYR A 138 3.94 -12.69 1.05
CA TYR A 138 4.50 -13.97 0.62
C TYR A 138 3.91 -15.12 1.42
N ASN A 139 3.46 -16.15 0.74
CA ASN A 139 2.95 -17.38 1.34
C ASN A 139 4.03 -18.46 1.29
N GLU A 140 4.55 -18.84 2.47
CA GLU A 140 5.61 -19.85 2.60
C GLU A 140 5.19 -21.25 2.14
N ILE A 141 3.91 -21.59 2.22
CA ILE A 141 3.38 -22.90 1.80
C ILE A 141 3.22 -22.92 0.29
N ALA A 142 2.54 -21.93 -0.28
CA ALA A 142 2.31 -21.84 -1.72
C ALA A 142 3.56 -21.45 -2.51
N LYS A 143 4.62 -20.96 -1.82
CA LYS A 143 5.84 -20.41 -2.43
C LYS A 143 5.58 -19.31 -3.44
N SER A 144 4.52 -18.55 -3.27
CA SER A 144 4.09 -17.46 -4.12
C SER A 144 3.79 -16.22 -3.31
N GLY A 145 3.82 -15.07 -3.96
CA GLY A 145 3.52 -13.80 -3.32
C GLY A 145 2.90 -12.80 -4.29
N ASP A 146 2.46 -11.71 -3.71
CA ASP A 146 1.90 -10.59 -4.46
C ASP A 146 2.35 -9.26 -3.87
N ILE A 147 2.31 -8.22 -4.72
CA ILE A 147 2.51 -6.84 -4.34
C ILE A 147 1.33 -6.05 -4.87
N TRP A 148 0.78 -5.19 -4.00
CA TRP A 148 -0.29 -4.28 -4.36
C TRP A 148 0.11 -2.84 -4.11
N TYR A 149 -0.09 -1.99 -5.11
CA TYR A 149 -0.14 -0.55 -4.98
C TYR A 149 -1.59 -0.12 -5.09
N VAL A 150 -2.03 0.76 -4.24
CA VAL A 150 -3.41 1.29 -4.29
C VAL A 150 -3.41 2.79 -4.03
N PHE A 151 -3.99 3.54 -4.95
CA PHE A 151 -4.22 4.97 -4.82
C PHE A 151 -5.49 5.22 -4.01
N LYS A 152 -5.31 5.63 -2.76
CA LYS A 152 -6.36 5.75 -1.74
C LYS A 152 -7.55 6.64 -2.13
N PRO A 153 -7.39 7.79 -2.86
CA PRO A 153 -8.53 8.60 -3.26
C PRO A 153 -9.56 7.86 -4.09
N LEU A 154 -9.13 7.08 -5.09
CA LEU A 154 -10.04 6.29 -5.94
C LEU A 154 -10.54 5.02 -5.26
N GLU A 155 -9.74 4.41 -4.39
CA GLU A 155 -10.20 3.31 -3.55
C GLU A 155 -11.35 3.74 -2.63
N LYS A 156 -11.26 4.90 -1.96
CA LYS A 156 -12.35 5.43 -1.13
C LYS A 156 -13.62 5.73 -1.93
N GLU A 157 -13.49 6.14 -3.19
CA GLU A 157 -14.64 6.32 -4.07
C GLU A 157 -15.28 4.98 -4.39
N GLN A 158 -14.47 3.97 -4.72
CA GLN A 158 -14.94 2.59 -4.96
C GLN A 158 -15.68 2.04 -3.74
N GLU A 159 -15.08 2.13 -2.54
CA GLU A 159 -15.69 1.66 -1.29
C GLU A 159 -17.06 2.31 -1.04
N LYS A 160 -17.20 3.63 -1.25
CA LYS A 160 -18.49 4.34 -1.11
C LYS A 160 -19.55 3.83 -2.10
N ASP A 161 -19.16 3.61 -3.35
CA ASP A 161 -20.07 3.09 -4.37
C ASP A 161 -20.52 1.66 -4.04
N ASP A 162 -19.61 0.82 -3.56
CA ASP A 162 -19.90 -0.55 -3.17
C ASP A 162 -20.79 -0.63 -1.91
N GLU A 163 -20.56 0.26 -0.92
CA GLU A 163 -21.48 0.42 0.22
C GLU A 163 -22.89 0.84 -0.22
N GLN A 164 -22.99 1.77 -1.17
CA GLN A 164 -24.30 2.22 -1.69
C GLN A 164 -25.02 1.09 -2.42
N LYS A 165 -24.30 0.28 -3.19
CA LYS A 165 -24.87 -0.91 -3.86
C LYS A 165 -25.36 -1.93 -2.83
N ALA A 166 -24.54 -2.21 -1.81
CA ALA A 166 -24.92 -3.12 -0.73
C ALA A 166 -26.18 -2.63 0.03
N LYS A 167 -26.26 -1.33 0.36
CA LYS A 167 -27.44 -0.73 1.01
C LYS A 167 -28.69 -0.80 0.12
N LYS A 168 -28.55 -0.71 -1.21
CA LYS A 168 -29.68 -0.90 -2.14
C LYS A 168 -30.11 -2.37 -2.18
N GLY A 169 -29.17 -3.31 -2.35
CA GLY A 169 -29.50 -4.73 -2.37
C GLY A 169 -30.10 -5.25 -1.07
N ALA A 170 -29.70 -4.69 0.08
CA ALA A 170 -30.30 -5.07 1.39
C ALA A 170 -31.78 -4.68 1.53
N LYS A 171 -32.32 -3.80 0.67
CA LYS A 171 -33.75 -3.45 0.66
C LYS A 171 -34.60 -4.46 -0.10
N ASP A 172 -33.96 -5.36 -0.84
CA ASP A 172 -34.63 -6.39 -1.64
C ASP A 172 -34.82 -7.70 -0.83
N LEU A 173 -34.33 -7.72 0.45
CA LEU A 173 -34.48 -8.84 1.40
C LEU A 173 -35.68 -8.63 2.33
#